data_fef89cd111f827287ee688e04b351e65
#
_entry.id   fef89cd111f827287ee688e04b351e65
#
_cell.length_a   1.000
_cell.length_b   1.000
_cell.length_c   1.000
_cell.angle_alpha   90.00
_cell.angle_beta   90.00
_cell.angle_gamma   90.00
#
_symmetry.space_group_name_H-M   'P 1'
#
loop_
_entity.id
_entity.type
_entity.pdbx_description
1 polymer ?
#
loop_
_entity_poly.entity_id
_entity_poly.type
_entity_poly.pdbx_seq_one_letter_code
_entity_poly.pdbx_strand_id
1 'polypeptide(L)'
;MSLTRAPARDPQRKGVIIIRVLMDLEQARTNMVEQQIRTWEVLDQDVLDLLFVVPREEFVPSRHQALAFADMQIPLGEAGQRMREPKLEARVVQELMVSKADRVLEVGTGSGYLTGLLAHRAAHVYSVEINPKLAEFGRGNLERHGANNVTLEVGDASHGWDRHAPYHVVVLTGSTPVLPHAFLLQLEVGGRLFAIVGEAPVMAARLVTCTAPGAYHTIDLFETVIAPLVNAEQPARFRF
;
A
#
# COMPACT_ATOMS: atom_id res chain seq x y z
N MET A 1 -7.01 61.99 -0.43
CA MET A 1 -7.27 60.55 -0.49
C MET A 1 -6.15 59.89 -1.29
N SER A 2 -5.19 59.32 -0.59
CA SER A 2 -4.04 58.66 -1.22
C SER A 2 -4.33 57.15 -1.31
N LEU A 3 -4.47 56.64 -2.53
CA LEU A 3 -4.64 55.20 -2.79
C LEU A 3 -3.25 54.55 -2.76
N THR A 4 -2.94 53.86 -1.68
CA THR A 4 -1.75 53.00 -1.56
C THR A 4 -1.92 51.81 -2.49
N ARG A 5 -1.11 51.79 -3.56
CA ARG A 5 -0.99 50.69 -4.51
C ARG A 5 -0.37 49.46 -3.81
N ALA A 6 -1.08 48.34 -3.83
CA ALA A 6 -0.55 47.06 -3.34
C ALA A 6 0.76 46.68 -4.12
N PRO A 7 1.76 46.12 -3.45
CA PRO A 7 3.03 45.73 -4.12
C PRO A 7 2.79 44.63 -5.15
N ALA A 8 3.34 44.86 -6.35
CA ALA A 8 3.28 43.87 -7.43
C ALA A 8 3.96 42.53 -6.98
N ARG A 9 3.29 41.41 -7.21
CA ARG A 9 3.80 40.07 -6.91
C ARG A 9 4.98 39.76 -7.86
N ASP A 10 6.18 39.68 -7.31
CA ASP A 10 7.43 39.37 -8.01
C ASP A 10 7.41 37.90 -8.50
N PRO A 11 7.44 37.62 -9.82
CA PRO A 11 7.46 36.26 -10.37
C PRO A 11 8.74 35.47 -10.02
N GLN A 12 9.86 36.15 -9.74
CA GLN A 12 11.11 35.51 -9.34
C GLN A 12 11.02 34.91 -7.92
N ARG A 13 10.29 35.56 -7.00
CA ARG A 13 10.04 35.02 -5.65
C ARG A 13 9.25 33.71 -5.69
N LYS A 14 8.30 33.54 -6.62
CA LYS A 14 7.54 32.29 -6.77
C LYS A 14 8.44 31.13 -7.22
N GLY A 15 9.34 31.37 -8.18
CA GLY A 15 10.27 30.36 -8.66
C GLY A 15 11.22 29.87 -7.55
N VAL A 16 11.78 30.74 -6.75
CA VAL A 16 12.67 30.40 -5.64
C VAL A 16 11.94 29.62 -4.55
N ILE A 17 10.69 29.98 -4.23
CA ILE A 17 9.89 29.24 -3.22
C ILE A 17 9.56 27.82 -3.72
N ILE A 18 9.18 27.66 -4.99
CA ILE A 18 8.86 26.35 -5.57
C ILE A 18 10.09 25.43 -5.56
N ILE A 19 11.25 25.92 -6.00
CA ILE A 19 12.50 25.16 -5.99
C ILE A 19 12.87 24.71 -4.57
N ARG A 20 12.75 25.61 -3.58
CA ARG A 20 13.04 25.28 -2.17
C ARG A 20 12.11 24.20 -1.62
N VAL A 21 10.81 24.29 -1.90
CA VAL A 21 9.82 23.27 -1.46
C VAL A 21 10.11 21.91 -2.10
N LEU A 22 10.47 21.85 -3.37
CA LEU A 22 10.83 20.61 -4.05
C LEU A 22 12.10 19.99 -3.46
N MET A 23 13.15 20.80 -3.20
CA MET A 23 14.36 20.31 -2.54
C MET A 23 14.11 19.81 -1.13
N ASP A 24 13.22 20.47 -0.38
CA ASP A 24 12.82 20.03 0.97
C ASP A 24 12.07 18.68 0.93
N LEU A 25 11.23 18.43 -0.10
CA LEU A 25 10.52 17.15 -0.28
C LEU A 25 11.48 16.02 -0.68
N GLU A 26 12.41 16.27 -1.60
CA GLU A 26 13.43 15.28 -2.00
C GLU A 26 14.31 14.88 -0.82
N GLN A 27 14.75 15.85 -0.02
CA GLN A 27 15.54 15.58 1.17
C GLN A 27 14.74 14.80 2.21
N ALA A 28 13.47 15.13 2.41
CA ALA A 28 12.60 14.42 3.36
C ALA A 28 12.36 12.96 2.90
N ARG A 29 12.17 12.73 1.60
CA ARG A 29 12.06 11.38 1.02
C ARG A 29 13.36 10.59 1.21
N THR A 30 14.50 11.19 0.91
CA THR A 30 15.82 10.58 1.13
C THR A 30 16.01 10.20 2.58
N ASN A 31 15.69 11.09 3.52
CA ASN A 31 15.77 10.81 4.95
C ASN A 31 14.84 9.65 5.36
N MET A 32 13.62 9.59 4.82
CA MET A 32 12.70 8.47 5.06
C MET A 32 13.31 7.14 4.58
N VAL A 33 13.85 7.10 3.36
CA VAL A 33 14.44 5.87 2.81
C VAL A 33 15.66 5.43 3.62
N GLU A 34 16.59 6.33 3.88
CA GLU A 34 17.87 5.98 4.51
C GLU A 34 17.76 5.74 6.03
N GLN A 35 16.91 6.49 6.73
CA GLN A 35 16.89 6.48 8.19
C GLN A 35 15.72 5.70 8.79
N GLN A 36 14.64 5.47 8.01
CA GLN A 36 13.47 4.74 8.49
C GLN A 36 13.35 3.37 7.80
N ILE A 37 13.37 3.34 6.46
CA ILE A 37 13.06 2.13 5.69
C ILE A 37 14.23 1.15 5.71
N ARG A 38 15.46 1.57 5.46
CA ARG A 38 16.64 0.70 5.52
C ARG A 38 16.84 0.07 6.90
N THR A 39 16.55 0.79 7.97
CA THR A 39 16.67 0.28 9.34
C THR A 39 15.64 -0.80 9.69
N TRP A 40 14.61 -0.96 8.84
CA TRP A 40 13.58 -2.00 8.92
C TRP A 40 13.87 -3.18 7.99
N GLU A 41 15.15 -3.42 7.69
CA GLU A 41 15.63 -4.53 6.86
C GLU A 41 15.10 -4.52 5.42
N VAL A 42 14.74 -3.35 4.90
CA VAL A 42 14.49 -3.19 3.47
C VAL A 42 15.82 -2.87 2.80
N LEU A 43 16.42 -3.89 2.19
CA LEU A 43 17.78 -3.84 1.64
C LEU A 43 17.81 -4.02 0.11
N ASP A 44 16.70 -4.44 -0.49
CA ASP A 44 16.56 -4.55 -1.95
C ASP A 44 16.62 -3.15 -2.59
N GLN A 45 17.68 -2.91 -3.38
CA GLN A 45 17.92 -1.61 -4.00
C GLN A 45 16.80 -1.22 -4.97
N ASP A 46 16.24 -2.19 -5.71
CA ASP A 46 15.12 -1.92 -6.62
C ASP A 46 13.86 -1.45 -5.87
N VAL A 47 13.65 -1.94 -4.63
CA VAL A 47 12.55 -1.48 -3.78
C VAL A 47 12.84 -0.07 -3.25
N LEU A 48 14.07 0.20 -2.83
CA LEU A 48 14.46 1.53 -2.36
C LEU A 48 14.34 2.57 -3.48
N ASP A 49 14.82 2.25 -4.68
CA ASP A 49 14.72 3.12 -5.85
C ASP A 49 13.26 3.38 -6.26
N LEU A 50 12.40 2.37 -6.14
CA LEU A 50 10.97 2.47 -6.41
C LEU A 50 10.28 3.54 -5.57
N LEU A 51 10.71 3.76 -4.32
CA LEU A 51 10.15 4.78 -3.43
C LEU A 51 10.45 6.22 -3.89
N PHE A 52 11.44 6.40 -4.76
CA PHE A 52 11.70 7.68 -5.44
C PHE A 52 10.89 7.83 -6.72
N VAL A 53 10.54 6.71 -7.37
CA VAL A 53 9.76 6.70 -8.62
C VAL A 53 8.28 6.89 -8.34
N VAL A 54 7.75 6.30 -7.25
CA VAL A 54 6.35 6.42 -6.83
C VAL A 54 6.28 7.37 -5.64
N PRO A 55 6.00 8.68 -5.87
CA PRO A 55 6.09 9.71 -4.83
C PRO A 55 4.93 9.58 -3.84
N ARG A 56 5.25 9.11 -2.62
CA ARG A 56 4.27 8.84 -1.56
C ARG A 56 3.36 10.03 -1.24
N GLU A 57 3.92 11.24 -1.27
CA GLU A 57 3.20 12.48 -0.98
C GLU A 57 2.04 12.79 -1.94
N GLU A 58 2.05 12.22 -3.14
CA GLU A 58 0.96 12.36 -4.11
C GLU A 58 -0.26 11.47 -3.78
N PHE A 59 -0.06 10.45 -2.93
CA PHE A 59 -1.10 9.51 -2.49
C PHE A 59 -1.68 9.87 -1.12
N VAL A 60 -1.15 10.87 -0.45
CA VAL A 60 -1.63 11.33 0.85
C VAL A 60 -2.74 12.38 0.66
N PRO A 61 -3.82 12.35 1.48
CA PRO A 61 -4.80 13.44 1.47
C PRO A 61 -4.13 14.81 1.68
N SER A 62 -4.49 15.83 0.90
CA SER A 62 -3.81 17.13 0.87
C SER A 62 -3.66 17.79 2.24
N ARG A 63 -4.64 17.60 3.15
CA ARG A 63 -4.58 18.10 4.54
C ARG A 63 -3.49 17.43 5.40
N HIS A 64 -2.97 16.27 4.98
CA HIS A 64 -1.97 15.48 5.68
C HIS A 64 -0.66 15.34 4.91
N GLN A 65 -0.50 16.04 3.79
CA GLN A 65 0.66 15.91 2.90
C GLN A 65 2.01 16.14 3.60
N ALA A 66 2.04 17.02 4.60
CA ALA A 66 3.23 17.26 5.43
C ALA A 66 3.68 16.02 6.25
N LEU A 67 2.81 15.02 6.40
CA LEU A 67 3.08 13.78 7.13
C LEU A 67 3.54 12.65 6.21
N ALA A 68 3.63 12.85 4.90
CA ALA A 68 3.88 11.80 3.90
C ALA A 68 5.13 10.95 4.21
N PHE A 69 6.16 11.56 4.77
CA PHE A 69 7.44 10.92 5.06
C PHE A 69 7.65 10.55 6.53
N ALA A 70 6.63 10.76 7.38
CA ALA A 70 6.67 10.38 8.78
C ALA A 70 6.41 8.87 8.95
N ASP A 71 7.11 8.23 9.90
CA ASP A 71 6.90 6.83 10.25
C ASP A 71 5.63 6.64 11.08
N MET A 72 4.48 6.86 10.44
CA MET A 72 3.17 6.78 11.08
C MET A 72 2.06 6.45 10.07
N GLN A 73 0.93 5.98 10.60
CA GLN A 73 -0.28 5.79 9.81
C GLN A 73 -0.99 7.11 9.58
N ILE A 74 -1.34 7.40 8.32
CA ILE A 74 -1.99 8.66 7.94
C ILE A 74 -3.49 8.42 7.75
N PRO A 75 -4.38 9.18 8.43
CA PRO A 75 -5.82 9.05 8.24
C PRO A 75 -6.26 9.38 6.80
N LEU A 76 -7.04 8.49 6.19
CA LEU A 76 -7.61 8.72 4.86
C LEU A 76 -8.91 9.52 4.90
N GLY A 77 -9.52 9.65 6.09
CA GLY A 77 -10.71 10.47 6.30
C GLY A 77 -12.03 9.75 6.07
N GLU A 78 -11.99 8.48 5.72
CA GLU A 78 -13.18 7.65 5.50
C GLU A 78 -13.15 6.44 6.44
N ALA A 79 -14.27 6.19 7.14
CA ALA A 79 -14.51 5.01 7.98
C ALA A 79 -13.36 4.60 8.94
N GLY A 80 -12.54 5.56 9.39
CA GLY A 80 -11.37 5.30 10.24
C GLY A 80 -10.18 4.67 9.53
N GLN A 81 -10.26 4.49 8.21
CA GLN A 81 -9.18 3.88 7.41
C GLN A 81 -7.93 4.77 7.35
N ARG A 82 -6.77 4.10 7.30
CA ARG A 82 -5.46 4.76 7.34
C ARG A 82 -4.54 4.20 6.26
N MET A 83 -3.72 5.08 5.69
CA MET A 83 -2.54 4.69 4.91
C MET A 83 -1.49 4.18 5.89
N ARG A 84 -0.82 3.08 5.57
CA ARG A 84 0.16 2.44 6.46
C ARG A 84 1.46 3.25 6.56
N GLU A 85 2.29 2.88 7.52
CA GLU A 85 3.65 3.39 7.65
C GLU A 85 4.47 3.07 6.39
N PRO A 86 5.33 3.99 5.92
CA PRO A 86 6.11 3.78 4.70
C PRO A 86 7.03 2.56 4.78
N LYS A 87 7.60 2.28 5.96
CA LYS A 87 8.46 1.12 6.20
C LYS A 87 7.72 -0.21 6.01
N LEU A 88 6.45 -0.29 6.43
CA LEU A 88 5.65 -1.51 6.28
C LEU A 88 5.32 -1.76 4.81
N GLU A 89 4.94 -0.72 4.07
CA GLU A 89 4.63 -0.84 2.63
C GLU A 89 5.87 -1.25 1.82
N ALA A 90 7.03 -0.67 2.12
CA ALA A 90 8.30 -1.05 1.49
C ALA A 90 8.68 -2.50 1.80
N ARG A 91 8.51 -2.93 3.06
CA ARG A 91 8.78 -4.31 3.46
C ARG A 91 7.85 -5.30 2.76
N VAL A 92 6.56 -4.99 2.62
CA VAL A 92 5.59 -5.80 1.85
C VAL A 92 6.06 -5.99 0.41
N VAL A 93 6.47 -4.91 -0.26
CA VAL A 93 6.95 -4.97 -1.65
C VAL A 93 8.20 -5.84 -1.78
N GLN A 94 9.14 -5.74 -0.83
CA GLN A 94 10.35 -6.57 -0.81
C GLN A 94 10.02 -8.05 -0.64
N GLU A 95 9.20 -8.41 0.35
CA GLU A 95 8.86 -9.81 0.64
C GLU A 95 8.05 -10.46 -0.50
N LEU A 96 7.25 -9.68 -1.19
CA LEU A 96 6.47 -10.17 -2.32
C LEU A 96 7.30 -10.43 -3.58
N MET A 97 8.49 -9.83 -3.74
CA MET A 97 9.37 -10.00 -4.91
C MET A 97 8.62 -9.95 -6.26
N VAL A 98 7.73 -8.97 -6.40
CA VAL A 98 6.86 -8.86 -7.59
C VAL A 98 7.68 -8.63 -8.85
N SER A 99 7.36 -9.36 -9.91
CA SER A 99 8.01 -9.30 -11.23
C SER A 99 7.07 -8.80 -12.33
N LYS A 100 7.64 -8.40 -13.47
CA LYS A 100 6.88 -7.94 -14.64
C LYS A 100 5.99 -9.01 -15.29
N ALA A 101 6.09 -10.26 -14.88
CA ALA A 101 5.21 -11.35 -15.32
C ALA A 101 4.00 -11.55 -14.38
N ASP A 102 4.00 -10.95 -13.19
CA ASP A 102 3.05 -11.28 -12.14
C ASP A 102 1.71 -10.55 -12.33
N ARG A 103 0.62 -11.30 -12.11
CA ARG A 103 -0.72 -10.77 -11.88
C ARG A 103 -0.96 -10.74 -10.37
N VAL A 104 -1.25 -9.55 -9.86
CA VAL A 104 -1.38 -9.28 -8.43
C VAL A 104 -2.84 -9.05 -8.07
N LEU A 105 -3.31 -9.67 -6.99
CA LEU A 105 -4.52 -9.26 -6.27
C LEU A 105 -4.13 -8.44 -5.04
N GLU A 106 -4.64 -7.24 -4.94
CA GLU A 106 -4.57 -6.42 -3.72
C GLU A 106 -5.96 -6.28 -3.10
N VAL A 107 -6.10 -6.63 -1.82
CA VAL A 107 -7.34 -6.47 -1.06
C VAL A 107 -7.21 -5.26 -0.14
N GLY A 108 -7.92 -4.19 -0.48
CA GLY A 108 -7.88 -2.88 0.17
C GLY A 108 -6.96 -1.89 -0.54
N THR A 109 -7.49 -1.10 -1.46
CA THR A 109 -6.76 -0.08 -2.22
C THR A 109 -6.33 1.10 -1.36
N GLY A 110 -7.23 1.55 -0.49
CA GLY A 110 -7.02 2.73 0.36
C GLY A 110 -6.62 3.97 -0.44
N SER A 111 -5.40 4.48 -0.23
CA SER A 111 -4.87 5.63 -0.98
C SER A 111 -4.41 5.30 -2.39
N GLY A 112 -4.22 4.02 -2.72
CA GLY A 112 -3.61 3.56 -3.97
C GLY A 112 -2.08 3.56 -3.97
N TYR A 113 -1.41 3.89 -2.86
CA TYR A 113 0.05 3.97 -2.84
C TYR A 113 0.72 2.59 -3.02
N LEU A 114 0.30 1.59 -2.23
CA LEU A 114 0.82 0.23 -2.43
C LEU A 114 0.44 -0.30 -3.81
N THR A 115 -0.78 -0.02 -4.28
CA THR A 115 -1.21 -0.35 -5.65
C THR A 115 -0.25 0.23 -6.69
N GLY A 116 0.17 1.49 -6.55
CA GLY A 116 1.14 2.16 -7.41
C GLY A 116 2.52 1.49 -7.39
N LEU A 117 3.03 1.14 -6.19
CA LEU A 117 4.29 0.41 -6.04
C LEU A 117 4.22 -0.97 -6.73
N LEU A 118 3.14 -1.72 -6.51
CA LEU A 118 2.92 -3.03 -7.14
C LEU A 118 2.77 -2.91 -8.66
N ALA A 119 2.02 -1.94 -9.15
CA ALA A 119 1.81 -1.70 -10.58
C ALA A 119 3.12 -1.38 -11.31
N HIS A 120 4.02 -0.65 -10.66
CA HIS A 120 5.33 -0.38 -11.26
C HIS A 120 6.15 -1.66 -11.49
N ARG A 121 5.94 -2.71 -10.69
CA ARG A 121 6.67 -3.98 -10.79
C ARG A 121 5.90 -5.11 -11.50
N ALA A 122 4.58 -5.12 -11.44
CA ALA A 122 3.72 -6.19 -11.96
C ALA A 122 3.42 -6.09 -13.45
N ALA A 123 2.92 -7.18 -14.03
CA ALA A 123 2.24 -7.15 -15.32
C ALA A 123 0.89 -6.45 -15.19
N HIS A 124 0.12 -6.80 -14.17
CA HIS A 124 -1.19 -6.22 -13.88
C HIS A 124 -1.55 -6.33 -12.40
N VAL A 125 -2.22 -5.30 -11.86
CA VAL A 125 -2.74 -5.28 -10.49
C VAL A 125 -4.26 -5.21 -10.54
N TYR A 126 -4.92 -6.18 -9.92
CA TYR A 126 -6.34 -6.14 -9.58
C TYR A 126 -6.45 -5.69 -8.13
N SER A 127 -6.94 -4.48 -7.91
CA SER A 127 -7.09 -3.90 -6.57
C SER A 127 -8.57 -3.78 -6.22
N VAL A 128 -8.98 -4.33 -5.08
CA VAL A 128 -10.37 -4.35 -4.64
C VAL A 128 -10.53 -3.53 -3.37
N GLU A 129 -11.44 -2.58 -3.40
CA GLU A 129 -11.73 -1.69 -2.26
C GLU A 129 -13.21 -1.81 -1.87
N ILE A 130 -13.48 -2.05 -0.58
CA ILE A 130 -14.85 -2.18 -0.08
C ILE A 130 -15.57 -0.82 0.03
N ASN A 131 -14.81 0.25 0.29
CA ASN A 131 -15.37 1.60 0.43
C ASN A 131 -15.33 2.35 -0.91
N PRO A 132 -16.49 2.67 -1.54
CA PRO A 132 -16.53 3.35 -2.83
C PRO A 132 -15.81 4.70 -2.86
N LYS A 133 -15.81 5.46 -1.74
CA LYS A 133 -15.14 6.77 -1.68
C LYS A 133 -13.61 6.62 -1.63
N LEU A 134 -13.10 5.58 -0.95
CA LEU A 134 -11.68 5.27 -0.97
C LEU A 134 -11.26 4.73 -2.34
N ALA A 135 -12.10 3.91 -2.97
CA ALA A 135 -11.86 3.46 -4.35
C ALA A 135 -11.75 4.64 -5.32
N GLU A 136 -12.61 5.64 -5.21
CA GLU A 136 -12.53 6.86 -6.02
C GLU A 136 -11.26 7.67 -5.72
N PHE A 137 -10.92 7.85 -4.44
CA PHE A 137 -9.71 8.53 -4.01
C PHE A 137 -8.44 7.82 -4.53
N GLY A 138 -8.34 6.51 -4.34
CA GLY A 138 -7.22 5.69 -4.83
C GLY A 138 -7.11 5.71 -6.34
N ARG A 139 -8.24 5.60 -7.07
CA ARG A 139 -8.30 5.71 -8.53
C ARG A 139 -7.74 7.05 -9.02
N GLY A 140 -8.20 8.16 -8.45
CA GLY A 140 -7.73 9.49 -8.83
C GLY A 140 -6.24 9.70 -8.57
N ASN A 141 -5.67 9.08 -7.52
CA ASN A 141 -4.23 9.09 -7.26
C ASN A 141 -3.47 8.28 -8.31
N LEU A 142 -3.93 7.06 -8.61
CA LEU A 142 -3.32 6.16 -9.60
C LEU A 142 -3.34 6.75 -11.02
N GLU A 143 -4.46 7.37 -11.41
CA GLU A 143 -4.59 8.06 -12.69
C GLU A 143 -3.62 9.24 -12.83
N ARG A 144 -3.49 10.08 -11.77
CA ARG A 144 -2.51 11.17 -11.77
C ARG A 144 -1.07 10.68 -11.85
N HIS A 145 -0.80 9.54 -11.22
CA HIS A 145 0.53 8.90 -11.29
C HIS A 145 0.77 8.15 -12.60
N GLY A 146 -0.25 7.96 -13.45
CA GLY A 146 -0.13 7.29 -14.74
C GLY A 146 -0.04 5.76 -14.66
N ALA A 147 -0.59 5.13 -13.61
CA ALA A 147 -0.64 3.68 -13.46
C ALA A 147 -1.70 3.07 -14.40
N ASN A 148 -1.26 2.60 -15.58
CA ASN A 148 -2.16 2.13 -16.64
C ASN A 148 -2.46 0.62 -16.60
N ASN A 149 -1.76 -0.14 -15.76
CA ASN A 149 -1.91 -1.59 -15.60
C ASN A 149 -2.61 -1.97 -14.28
N VAL A 150 -3.60 -1.18 -13.89
CA VAL A 150 -4.41 -1.39 -12.69
C VAL A 150 -5.88 -1.51 -13.06
N THR A 151 -6.55 -2.55 -12.57
CA THR A 151 -8.00 -2.67 -12.53
C THR A 151 -8.46 -2.50 -11.10
N LEU A 152 -9.11 -1.38 -10.79
CA LEU A 152 -9.66 -1.11 -9.48
C LEU A 152 -11.16 -1.40 -9.47
N GLU A 153 -11.58 -2.34 -8.62
CA GLU A 153 -12.96 -2.78 -8.44
C GLU A 153 -13.48 -2.40 -7.05
N VAL A 154 -14.78 -2.11 -6.97
CA VAL A 154 -15.47 -1.90 -5.68
C VAL A 154 -16.15 -3.19 -5.28
N GLY A 155 -15.83 -3.69 -4.08
CA GLY A 155 -16.42 -4.94 -3.59
C GLY A 155 -15.80 -5.41 -2.28
N ASP A 156 -16.40 -6.45 -1.72
CA ASP A 156 -15.89 -7.13 -0.54
C ASP A 156 -15.04 -8.35 -0.96
N ALA A 157 -13.74 -8.23 -0.82
CA ALA A 157 -12.78 -9.29 -1.10
C ALA A 157 -12.20 -9.92 0.18
N SER A 158 -12.83 -9.73 1.36
CA SER A 158 -12.32 -10.26 2.63
C SER A 158 -12.23 -11.79 2.67
N HIS A 159 -12.97 -12.49 1.82
CA HIS A 159 -13.00 -13.96 1.72
C HIS A 159 -12.48 -14.49 0.36
N GLY A 160 -11.76 -13.66 -0.39
CA GLY A 160 -11.23 -14.00 -1.71
C GLY A 160 -11.84 -13.16 -2.84
N TRP A 161 -11.24 -13.24 -4.02
CA TRP A 161 -11.71 -12.56 -5.23
C TRP A 161 -11.34 -13.39 -6.45
N ASP A 162 -12.28 -14.19 -6.93
CA ASP A 162 -12.05 -15.23 -7.95
C ASP A 162 -12.13 -14.74 -9.40
N ARG A 163 -12.66 -13.52 -9.63
CA ARG A 163 -12.93 -12.98 -10.97
C ARG A 163 -11.74 -13.02 -11.94
N HIS A 164 -10.54 -12.87 -11.39
CA HIS A 164 -9.31 -12.79 -12.19
C HIS A 164 -8.28 -13.85 -11.77
N ALA A 165 -8.69 -14.80 -10.90
CA ALA A 165 -7.85 -15.91 -10.49
C ALA A 165 -7.47 -16.83 -11.69
N PRO A 166 -6.35 -17.56 -11.57
CA PRO A 166 -5.42 -17.59 -10.46
C PRO A 166 -4.43 -16.40 -10.49
N TYR A 167 -3.86 -16.09 -9.31
CA TYR A 167 -2.92 -14.98 -9.13
C TYR A 167 -1.51 -15.48 -8.84
N HIS A 168 -0.49 -14.75 -9.30
CA HIS A 168 0.90 -14.97 -8.92
C HIS A 168 1.20 -14.39 -7.55
N VAL A 169 0.52 -13.29 -7.20
CA VAL A 169 0.70 -12.60 -5.91
C VAL A 169 -0.66 -12.18 -5.36
N VAL A 170 -0.85 -12.40 -4.06
CA VAL A 170 -1.99 -11.87 -3.30
C VAL A 170 -1.45 -11.07 -2.13
N VAL A 171 -1.99 -9.88 -1.89
CA VAL A 171 -1.66 -9.05 -0.72
C VAL A 171 -2.91 -8.56 -0.02
N LEU A 172 -3.00 -8.86 1.29
CA LEU A 172 -4.03 -8.31 2.16
C LEU A 172 -3.50 -7.07 2.85
N THR A 173 -4.17 -5.95 2.69
CA THR A 173 -3.72 -4.66 3.21
C THR A 173 -4.23 -4.35 4.61
N GLY A 174 -5.17 -5.11 5.14
CA GLY A 174 -5.59 -5.14 6.53
C GLY A 174 -5.27 -6.50 7.16
N SER A 175 -5.31 -6.60 8.49
CA SER A 175 -5.14 -7.88 9.16
C SER A 175 -6.37 -8.77 9.04
N THR A 176 -6.18 -10.05 9.29
CA THR A 176 -7.25 -11.04 9.41
C THR A 176 -6.98 -11.96 10.60
N PRO A 177 -7.96 -12.21 11.50
CA PRO A 177 -7.75 -13.15 12.60
C PRO A 177 -7.43 -14.57 12.12
N VAL A 178 -8.05 -14.99 11.03
CA VAL A 178 -7.84 -16.26 10.34
C VAL A 178 -7.58 -15.96 8.86
N LEU A 179 -6.57 -16.60 8.27
CA LEU A 179 -6.33 -16.46 6.83
C LEU A 179 -7.37 -17.27 6.05
N PRO A 180 -8.25 -16.64 5.25
CA PRO A 180 -9.27 -17.35 4.50
C PRO A 180 -8.65 -18.30 3.48
N HIS A 181 -9.07 -19.57 3.51
CA HIS A 181 -8.53 -20.62 2.64
C HIS A 181 -8.76 -20.33 1.15
N ALA A 182 -9.78 -19.55 0.82
CA ALA A 182 -10.08 -19.16 -0.56
C ALA A 182 -8.92 -18.46 -1.25
N PHE A 183 -8.16 -17.62 -0.53
CA PHE A 183 -6.98 -16.96 -1.11
C PHE A 183 -5.89 -17.96 -1.50
N LEU A 184 -5.71 -19.02 -0.74
CA LEU A 184 -4.74 -20.08 -1.05
C LEU A 184 -5.10 -20.82 -2.33
N LEU A 185 -6.40 -21.09 -2.53
CA LEU A 185 -6.93 -21.75 -3.73
C LEU A 185 -6.84 -20.85 -4.98
N GLN A 186 -6.71 -19.55 -4.81
CA GLN A 186 -6.59 -18.57 -5.90
C GLN A 186 -5.13 -18.31 -6.31
N LEU A 187 -4.15 -18.93 -5.64
CA LEU A 187 -2.74 -18.83 -6.01
C LEU A 187 -2.37 -19.81 -7.12
N GLU A 188 -1.56 -19.36 -8.06
CA GLU A 188 -0.84 -20.27 -8.96
C GLU A 188 0.24 -21.04 -8.21
N VAL A 189 0.69 -22.16 -8.77
CA VAL A 189 1.91 -22.86 -8.26
C VAL A 189 3.11 -21.93 -8.43
N GLY A 190 3.86 -21.74 -7.34
CA GLY A 190 4.93 -20.74 -7.26
C GLY A 190 4.41 -19.35 -6.84
N GLY A 191 3.09 -19.17 -6.78
CA GLY A 191 2.46 -17.92 -6.30
C GLY A 191 2.63 -17.73 -4.80
N ARG A 192 2.53 -16.47 -4.35
CA ARG A 192 2.76 -16.07 -2.96
C ARG A 192 1.72 -15.11 -2.45
N LEU A 193 1.42 -15.24 -1.18
CA LEU A 193 0.45 -14.42 -0.47
C LEU A 193 1.11 -13.77 0.74
N PHE A 194 0.94 -12.46 0.88
CA PHE A 194 1.29 -11.72 2.08
C PHE A 194 0.02 -11.33 2.84
N ALA A 195 -0.01 -11.62 4.13
CA ALA A 195 -1.07 -11.22 5.04
C ALA A 195 -0.53 -10.95 6.45
N ILE A 196 -1.20 -10.08 7.20
CA ILE A 196 -0.98 -9.94 8.63
C ILE A 196 -2.07 -10.71 9.33
N VAL A 197 -1.70 -11.76 10.07
CA VAL A 197 -2.62 -12.74 10.65
C VAL A 197 -2.55 -12.69 12.16
N GLY A 198 -3.72 -12.72 12.81
CA GLY A 198 -3.87 -12.70 14.25
C GLY A 198 -4.82 -11.61 14.73
N GLU A 199 -4.95 -11.49 16.04
CA GLU A 199 -5.72 -10.45 16.73
C GLU A 199 -4.80 -9.65 17.66
N ALA A 200 -5.05 -8.34 17.76
CA ALA A 200 -4.27 -7.49 18.65
C ALA A 200 -4.28 -8.03 20.10
N PRO A 201 -3.16 -8.02 20.82
CA PRO A 201 -1.88 -7.39 20.45
C PRO A 201 -0.90 -8.31 19.69
N VAL A 202 -1.29 -9.53 19.33
CA VAL A 202 -0.41 -10.54 18.74
C VAL A 202 -0.82 -10.82 17.29
N MET A 203 -0.08 -10.22 16.36
CA MET A 203 -0.25 -10.43 14.92
C MET A 203 1.10 -10.64 14.27
N ALA A 204 1.17 -11.53 13.28
CA ALA A 204 2.37 -11.79 12.50
C ALA A 204 2.16 -11.47 11.02
N ALA A 205 3.13 -10.80 10.42
CA ALA A 205 3.24 -10.69 8.98
C ALA A 205 3.69 -12.04 8.43
N ARG A 206 2.89 -12.60 7.53
CA ARG A 206 3.02 -13.98 7.04
C ARG A 206 3.15 -13.99 5.53
N LEU A 207 4.14 -14.75 5.04
CA LEU A 207 4.28 -15.07 3.63
C LEU A 207 3.92 -16.54 3.42
N VAL A 208 2.98 -16.79 2.51
CA VAL A 208 2.58 -18.14 2.11
C VAL A 208 2.95 -18.34 0.66
N THR A 209 3.64 -19.43 0.33
CA THR A 209 4.01 -19.82 -1.05
C THR A 209 3.29 -21.10 -1.43
N CYS A 210 2.60 -21.11 -2.56
CA CYS A 210 2.03 -22.33 -3.14
C CYS A 210 3.13 -23.13 -3.81
N THR A 211 3.54 -24.26 -3.20
CA THR A 211 4.67 -25.09 -3.68
C THR A 211 4.23 -26.18 -4.65
N ALA A 212 2.97 -26.62 -4.55
CA ALA A 212 2.30 -27.54 -5.47
C ALA A 212 0.78 -27.38 -5.31
N PRO A 213 -0.04 -27.95 -6.19
CA PRO A 213 -1.50 -27.90 -6.03
C PRO A 213 -1.93 -28.40 -4.64
N GLY A 214 -2.54 -27.51 -3.83
CA GLY A 214 -2.96 -27.80 -2.46
C GLY A 214 -1.86 -27.90 -1.41
N ALA A 215 -0.60 -27.61 -1.76
CA ALA A 215 0.54 -27.62 -0.84
C ALA A 215 1.12 -26.20 -0.69
N TYR A 216 1.28 -25.76 0.57
CA TYR A 216 1.68 -24.41 0.90
C TYR A 216 2.82 -24.41 1.92
N HIS A 217 3.80 -23.56 1.70
CA HIS A 217 4.86 -23.26 2.66
C HIS A 217 4.57 -21.90 3.29
N THR A 218 4.65 -21.81 4.61
CA THR A 218 4.31 -20.62 5.37
C THR A 218 5.48 -20.17 6.23
N ILE A 219 5.78 -18.87 6.21
CA ILE A 219 6.82 -18.25 7.03
C ILE A 219 6.21 -17.05 7.73
N ASP A 220 6.41 -16.93 9.03
CA ASP A 220 6.16 -15.69 9.79
C ASP A 220 7.41 -14.82 9.73
N LEU A 221 7.27 -13.59 9.21
CA LEU A 221 8.38 -12.70 8.89
C LEU A 221 8.73 -11.77 10.04
N PHE A 222 7.73 -11.11 10.61
CA PHE A 222 7.88 -10.17 11.73
C PHE A 222 6.53 -9.92 12.41
N GLU A 223 6.56 -9.42 13.64
CA GLU A 223 5.35 -9.02 14.36
C GLU A 223 4.99 -7.56 14.08
N THR A 224 3.70 -7.30 13.92
CA THR A 224 3.14 -5.95 13.72
C THR A 224 1.65 -5.94 14.04
N VAL A 225 1.09 -4.77 14.29
CA VAL A 225 -0.35 -4.62 14.58
C VAL A 225 -0.93 -3.58 13.64
N ILE A 226 -1.91 -4.01 12.83
CA ILE A 226 -2.68 -3.12 11.95
C ILE A 226 -4.18 -3.36 12.11
N ALA A 227 -4.98 -2.41 11.63
CA ALA A 227 -6.44 -2.57 11.60
C ALA A 227 -6.86 -3.79 10.74
N PRO A 228 -7.90 -4.54 11.14
CA PRO A 228 -8.41 -5.66 10.36
C PRO A 228 -9.08 -5.18 9.07
N LEU A 229 -9.12 -6.07 8.08
CA LEU A 229 -10.02 -5.92 6.94
C LEU A 229 -11.47 -5.83 7.44
N VAL A 230 -12.26 -5.01 6.78
CA VAL A 230 -13.71 -5.02 7.00
C VAL A 230 -14.24 -6.40 6.61
N ASN A 231 -15.08 -6.99 7.44
CA ASN A 231 -15.62 -8.34 7.28
C ASN A 231 -14.57 -9.48 7.31
N ALA A 232 -13.39 -9.24 7.89
CA ALA A 232 -12.39 -10.29 8.07
C ALA A 232 -12.97 -11.52 8.76
N GLU A 233 -12.55 -12.72 8.30
CA GLU A 233 -13.00 -13.99 8.86
C GLU A 233 -12.66 -14.09 10.35
N GLN A 234 -13.65 -14.48 11.15
CA GLN A 234 -13.51 -14.62 12.60
C GLN A 234 -13.26 -16.07 12.96
N PRO A 235 -12.38 -16.36 13.93
CA PRO A 235 -12.18 -17.71 14.41
C PRO A 235 -13.47 -18.26 15.01
N ALA A 236 -13.71 -19.57 14.84
CA ALA A 236 -14.83 -20.25 15.47
C ALA A 236 -14.74 -20.10 16.98
N ARG A 237 -15.68 -19.38 17.59
CA ARG A 237 -15.74 -19.25 19.05
C ARG A 237 -16.49 -20.44 19.61
N PHE A 238 -15.86 -21.14 20.53
CA PHE A 238 -16.60 -22.15 21.34
C PHE A 238 -17.73 -21.45 22.12
N ARG A 239 -18.93 -21.88 21.89
CA ARG A 239 -20.10 -21.55 22.76
C ARG A 239 -20.27 -22.71 23.71
N PHE A 240 -20.07 -22.46 24.99
CA PHE A 240 -20.41 -23.39 26.07
C PHE A 240 -21.93 -23.39 26.28
#